data_48f5c3631cb02b2f2890289fadfc4f8e
#
_entry.id   48f5c3631cb02b2f2890289fadfc4f8e
#
_cell.length_a   1.000
_cell.length_b   1.000
_cell.length_c   1.000
_cell.angle_alpha   90.00
_cell.angle_beta   90.00
_cell.angle_gamma   90.00
#
_symmetry.space_group_name_H-M   'P 1'
#
loop_
_entity.id
_entity.type
_entity.pdbx_description
1 polymer ?
#
loop_
_entity_poly.entity_id
_entity_poly.type
_entity_poly.pdbx_seq_one_letter_code
_entity_poly.pdbx_strand_id
1 'polypeptide(L)'
;MKQAFDGVVYDTDTAILLAQNEHQFCIETLKTGLTNVDLFRTPSGRYFKYEKTVPFFGDDEEHDPELTPLTPKEAVTVWNQLTDRRLEFEDAFPDIEYADA
;
A
#
# COMPACT_ATOMS: atom_id res chain seq x y z
N MET A 1 -8.37 -2.14 -9.04
CA MET A 1 -9.36 -2.34 -7.98
C MET A 1 -9.96 -1.02 -7.57
N LYS A 2 -11.22 -1.00 -7.25
CA LYS A 2 -11.96 0.20 -6.92
C LYS A 2 -12.89 -0.09 -5.75
N GLN A 3 -12.83 0.73 -4.71
CA GLN A 3 -13.64 0.53 -3.52
C GLN A 3 -14.01 1.86 -2.89
N ALA A 4 -15.22 1.97 -2.36
CA ALA A 4 -15.71 3.17 -1.70
C ALA A 4 -15.73 2.99 -0.18
N PHE A 5 -15.25 4.03 0.53
CA PHE A 5 -15.28 4.10 1.98
C PHE A 5 -15.77 5.50 2.37
N ASP A 6 -16.82 5.57 3.18
CA ASP A 6 -17.37 6.84 3.66
C ASP A 6 -17.65 7.87 2.54
N GLY A 7 -18.16 7.40 1.41
CA GLY A 7 -18.45 8.25 0.26
C GLY A 7 -17.24 8.64 -0.58
N VAL A 8 -16.06 8.12 -0.26
CA VAL A 8 -14.82 8.37 -1.03
C VAL A 8 -14.45 7.12 -1.81
N VAL A 9 -14.20 7.29 -3.11
CA VAL A 9 -13.79 6.20 -3.99
C VAL A 9 -12.27 6.14 -4.06
N TYR A 10 -11.73 4.97 -3.78
CA TYR A 10 -10.30 4.66 -3.90
C TYR A 10 -10.12 3.70 -5.08
N ASP A 11 -9.32 4.10 -6.05
CA ASP A 11 -9.14 3.36 -7.30
C ASP A 11 -7.65 3.24 -7.64
N THR A 12 -7.15 2.00 -7.69
CA THR A 12 -5.75 1.74 -8.01
C THR A 12 -5.39 2.13 -9.44
N ASP A 13 -6.36 2.21 -10.35
CA ASP A 13 -6.10 2.58 -11.75
C ASP A 13 -5.87 4.07 -11.95
N THR A 14 -6.43 4.91 -11.08
CA THR A 14 -6.30 6.37 -11.17
C THR A 14 -5.35 6.96 -10.15
N ALA A 15 -4.99 6.19 -9.12
CA ALA A 15 -4.10 6.64 -8.07
C ALA A 15 -2.63 6.57 -8.50
N ILE A 16 -1.81 7.35 -7.82
CA ILE A 16 -0.37 7.37 -8.05
C ILE A 16 0.30 6.38 -7.10
N LEU A 17 1.07 5.45 -7.65
CA LEU A 17 1.85 4.51 -6.85
C LEU A 17 3.05 5.24 -6.23
N LEU A 18 3.09 5.27 -4.89
CA LEU A 18 4.15 5.94 -4.14
C LEU A 18 5.29 5.00 -3.78
N ALA A 19 4.96 3.78 -3.41
CA ALA A 19 5.94 2.76 -3.00
C ALA A 19 5.30 1.38 -3.03
N GLN A 20 6.13 0.36 -3.09
CA GLN A 20 5.71 -1.04 -3.03
C GLN A 20 6.82 -1.90 -2.45
N ASN A 21 6.50 -3.12 -2.05
CA ASN A 21 7.51 -4.09 -1.68
C ASN A 21 7.81 -5.01 -2.86
N GLU A 22 9.10 -5.21 -3.16
CA GLU A 22 9.50 -6.02 -4.31
C GLU A 22 9.41 -7.52 -4.06
N HIS A 23 9.79 -7.98 -2.90
CA HIS A 23 9.86 -9.42 -2.59
C HIS A 23 9.69 -9.65 -1.11
N GLN A 24 8.47 -9.64 -0.64
CA GLN A 24 8.26 -9.94 0.76
C GLN A 24 7.84 -11.38 0.93
N PHE A 25 8.78 -12.20 1.33
CA PHE A 25 8.48 -13.52 1.83
C PHE A 25 7.98 -13.38 3.26
N CYS A 26 6.86 -13.99 3.56
CA CYS A 26 6.47 -14.17 4.93
C CYS A 26 7.40 -15.22 5.53
N ILE A 27 8.38 -14.77 6.29
CA ILE A 27 9.43 -15.63 6.88
C ILE A 27 8.90 -16.45 8.05
N GLU A 28 7.75 -16.10 8.56
CA GLU A 28 7.14 -16.83 9.66
C GLU A 28 6.66 -18.19 9.19
N THR A 29 6.98 -19.21 9.95
CA THR A 29 6.71 -20.62 9.62
C THR A 29 5.25 -20.97 9.43
N LEU A 30 4.33 -20.11 9.82
CA LEU A 30 2.89 -20.31 9.69
C LEU A 30 2.29 -19.61 8.48
N LYS A 31 3.08 -18.82 7.76
CA LYS A 31 2.59 -18.11 6.58
C LYS A 31 3.10 -18.80 5.33
N THR A 32 2.19 -19.10 4.45
CA THR A 32 2.43 -19.91 3.26
C THR A 32 2.22 -19.10 1.98
N GLY A 33 2.58 -17.81 1.98
CA GLY A 33 2.33 -16.97 0.83
C GLY A 33 3.24 -15.74 0.75
N LEU A 34 3.18 -15.08 -0.40
CA LEU A 34 3.80 -13.79 -0.64
C LEU A 34 2.75 -12.70 -0.48
N THR A 35 3.05 -11.70 0.33
CA THR A 35 2.19 -10.52 0.47
C THR A 35 2.80 -9.35 -0.28
N ASN A 36 2.06 -8.84 -1.26
CA ASN A 36 2.43 -7.62 -1.99
C ASN A 36 1.67 -6.44 -1.39
N VAL A 37 2.39 -5.39 -1.06
CA VAL A 37 1.82 -4.16 -0.52
C VAL A 37 2.16 -3.00 -1.45
N ASP A 38 1.15 -2.28 -1.89
CA ASP A 38 1.30 -1.08 -2.71
C ASP A 38 0.71 0.10 -1.94
N LEU A 39 1.46 1.19 -1.87
CA LEU A 39 1.01 2.44 -1.28
C LEU A 39 0.64 3.43 -2.38
N PHE A 40 -0.57 3.96 -2.32
CA PHE A 40 -1.11 4.86 -3.32
C PHE A 40 -1.56 6.19 -2.72
N ARG A 41 -1.56 7.22 -3.58
CA ARG A 41 -2.20 8.50 -3.31
C ARG A 41 -3.23 8.77 -4.41
N THR A 42 -4.46 9.10 -4.01
CA THR A 42 -5.52 9.47 -4.97
C THR A 42 -5.26 10.85 -5.57
N PRO A 43 -5.87 11.18 -6.73
CA PRO A 43 -5.78 12.53 -7.29
C PRO A 43 -6.26 13.62 -6.35
N SER A 44 -7.16 13.30 -5.41
CA SER A 44 -7.66 14.26 -4.41
C SER A 44 -6.76 14.39 -3.18
N GLY A 45 -5.64 13.66 -3.13
CA GLY A 45 -4.67 13.76 -2.04
C GLY A 45 -4.92 12.83 -0.85
N ARG A 46 -5.70 11.79 -1.03
CA ARG A 46 -5.93 10.78 0.01
C ARG A 46 -5.01 9.60 -0.18
N TYR A 47 -4.68 8.91 0.90
CA TYR A 47 -3.74 7.79 0.90
C TYR A 47 -4.46 6.48 1.19
N PHE A 48 -4.00 5.41 0.56
CA PHE A 48 -4.46 4.07 0.86
C PHE A 48 -3.40 3.05 0.52
N LYS A 49 -3.49 1.87 1.13
CA LYS A 49 -2.66 0.73 0.76
C LYS A 49 -3.52 -0.37 0.16
N TYR A 50 -2.93 -1.10 -0.77
CA TYR A 50 -3.52 -2.26 -1.41
C TYR A 50 -2.63 -3.47 -1.11
N GLU A 51 -3.21 -4.49 -0.50
CA GLU A 51 -2.49 -5.71 -0.14
C GLU A 51 -3.07 -6.91 -0.87
N LYS A 52 -2.20 -7.74 -1.42
CA LYS A 52 -2.58 -8.99 -2.03
C LYS A 52 -1.64 -10.08 -1.57
N THR A 53 -2.19 -11.16 -1.04
CA THR A 53 -1.44 -12.34 -0.63
C THR A 53 -1.64 -13.45 -1.63
N VAL A 54 -0.54 -13.97 -2.19
CA VAL A 54 -0.54 -15.10 -3.09
C VAL A 54 -0.01 -16.31 -2.34
N PRO A 55 -0.81 -17.37 -2.16
CA PRO A 55 -0.37 -18.54 -1.42
C PRO A 55 0.76 -19.29 -2.15
N PHE A 56 1.67 -19.88 -1.38
CA PHE A 56 2.60 -20.89 -1.91
C PHE A 56 1.85 -22.23 -2.04
N PHE A 57 2.38 -23.14 -2.80
CA PHE A 57 1.92 -24.53 -2.82
C PHE A 57 0.47 -24.81 -3.25
N GLY A 58 -0.09 -24.00 -4.10
CA GLY A 58 -1.38 -24.32 -4.71
C GLY A 58 -2.50 -24.54 -3.71
N ASP A 59 -2.42 -24.00 -2.52
CA ASP A 59 -3.57 -23.88 -1.65
C ASP A 59 -4.62 -23.10 -2.41
N ASP A 60 -5.80 -23.68 -2.57
CA ASP A 60 -6.87 -23.12 -3.38
C ASP A 60 -7.50 -21.87 -2.76
N GLU A 61 -7.01 -21.43 -1.62
CA GLU A 61 -7.51 -20.23 -0.97
C GLU A 61 -6.67 -19.02 -1.39
N GLU A 62 -7.04 -18.42 -2.49
CA GLU A 62 -6.58 -17.07 -2.78
C GLU A 62 -7.26 -16.13 -1.78
N HIS A 63 -6.45 -15.42 -1.01
CA HIS A 63 -6.96 -14.35 -0.17
C HIS A 63 -7.41 -13.19 -1.05
N ASP A 64 -8.60 -12.69 -0.82
CA ASP A 64 -9.09 -11.52 -1.52
C ASP A 64 -8.16 -10.33 -1.27
N PRO A 65 -7.84 -9.54 -2.30
CA PRO A 65 -7.03 -8.34 -2.10
C PRO A 65 -7.77 -7.37 -1.18
N GLU A 66 -7.00 -6.71 -0.33
CA GLU A 66 -7.54 -5.77 0.65
C GLU A 66 -7.04 -4.35 0.35
N LEU A 67 -7.97 -3.42 0.29
CA LEU A 67 -7.69 -2.00 0.15
C LEU A 67 -8.03 -1.31 1.46
N THR A 68 -7.07 -0.58 2.04
CA THR A 68 -7.22 0.06 3.34
C THR A 68 -6.91 1.56 3.23
N PRO A 69 -7.90 2.43 3.48
CA PRO A 69 -7.62 3.87 3.56
C PRO A 69 -6.68 4.18 4.73
N LEU A 70 -5.79 5.14 4.51
CA LEU A 70 -4.79 5.54 5.49
C LEU A 70 -4.89 7.04 5.79
N THR A 71 -4.61 7.41 7.03
CA THR A 71 -4.33 8.81 7.35
C THR A 71 -2.96 9.18 6.75
N PRO A 72 -2.67 10.48 6.55
CA PRO A 72 -1.35 10.89 6.07
C PRO A 72 -0.21 10.36 6.94
N LYS A 73 -0.39 10.34 8.24
CA LYS A 73 0.62 9.83 9.18
C LYS A 73 0.84 8.32 9.02
N GLU A 74 -0.23 7.56 8.88
CA GLU A 74 -0.15 6.13 8.61
C GLU A 74 0.52 5.84 7.26
N ALA A 75 0.23 6.65 6.26
CA ALA A 75 0.83 6.51 4.93
C ALA A 75 2.35 6.71 4.98
N VAL A 76 2.83 7.69 5.73
CA VAL A 76 4.28 7.90 5.93
C VAL A 76 4.92 6.70 6.60
N THR A 77 4.25 6.12 7.59
CA THR A 77 4.75 4.92 8.27
C THR A 77 4.87 3.75 7.29
N VAL A 78 3.87 3.53 6.45
CA VAL A 78 3.90 2.47 5.43
C VAL A 78 5.01 2.75 4.41
N TRP A 79 5.14 3.99 3.94
CA TRP A 79 6.19 4.38 2.99
C TRP A 79 7.59 4.06 3.52
N ASN A 80 7.82 4.30 4.81
CA ASN A 80 9.10 4.00 5.46
C ASN A 80 9.38 2.49 5.52
N GLN A 81 8.36 1.66 5.55
CA GLN A 81 8.49 0.20 5.59
C GLN A 81 8.70 -0.43 4.22
N LEU A 82 8.31 0.25 3.15
CA LEU A 82 8.40 -0.29 1.80
C LEU A 82 9.78 -0.02 1.21
N THR A 83 10.27 -0.97 0.41
CA THR A 83 11.65 -0.93 -0.12
C THR A 83 11.76 -0.34 -1.52
N ASP A 84 10.73 -0.48 -2.34
CA ASP A 84 10.72 0.07 -3.69
C ASP A 84 9.89 1.35 -3.71
N ARG A 85 10.56 2.46 -3.46
CA ARG A 85 9.94 3.79 -3.42
C ARG A 85 9.98 4.41 -4.81
N ARG A 86 8.81 4.64 -5.36
CA ARG A 86 8.64 5.17 -6.71
C ARG A 86 8.78 6.67 -6.78
N LEU A 87 8.52 7.37 -5.67
CA LEU A 87 8.65 8.80 -5.55
C LEU A 87 9.50 9.15 -4.33
N GLU A 88 10.17 10.31 -4.41
CA GLU A 88 10.84 10.90 -3.27
C GLU A 88 9.81 11.33 -2.23
N PHE A 89 10.24 11.49 -0.98
CA PHE A 89 9.32 11.84 0.12
C PHE A 89 8.51 13.09 -0.17
N GLU A 90 9.16 14.14 -0.66
CA GLU A 90 8.51 15.42 -0.98
C GLU A 90 7.45 15.28 -2.07
N ASP A 91 7.69 14.43 -3.06
CA ASP A 91 6.77 14.19 -4.16
C ASP A 91 5.64 13.24 -3.75
N ALA A 92 5.94 12.28 -2.88
CA ALA A 92 4.93 11.36 -2.38
C ALA A 92 3.95 12.03 -1.41
N PHE A 93 4.44 12.95 -0.60
CA PHE A 93 3.68 13.61 0.47
C PHE A 93 3.78 15.14 0.39
N PRO A 94 3.31 15.76 -0.70
CA PRO A 94 3.46 17.20 -0.87
C PRO A 94 2.65 18.03 0.11
N ASP A 95 1.59 17.45 0.69
CA ASP A 95 0.69 18.15 1.62
C ASP A 95 1.04 17.94 3.08
N ILE A 96 2.10 17.18 3.38
CA ILE A 96 2.51 16.91 4.75
C ILE A 96 3.63 17.85 5.14
N GLU A 97 3.42 18.60 6.21
CA GLU A 97 4.47 19.38 6.85
C GLU A 97 5.22 18.50 7.84
N TYR A 98 6.52 18.48 7.71
CA TYR A 98 7.40 17.78 8.64
C TYR A 98 8.63 18.62 8.93
N ALA A 99 9.17 18.46 10.10
CA ALA A 99 10.40 19.14 10.51
C ALA A 99 11.59 18.20 10.32
N ASP A 100 12.69 18.73 9.83
CA ASP A 100 13.95 18.00 9.82
C ASP A 100 14.45 17.82 11.25
N ALA A 101 14.92 16.64 11.54
CA ALA A 101 15.44 16.32 12.86
C ALA A 101 16.77 17.03 13.12
#